data_c77479744a7308c115d1d3174dd45423
#
_entry.id   c77479744a7308c115d1d3174dd45423
#
_cell.length_a   1.000
_cell.length_b   1.000
_cell.length_c   1.000
_cell.angle_alpha   90.00
_cell.angle_beta   90.00
_cell.angle_gamma   90.00
#
_symmetry.space_group_name_H-M   'P 1'
#
loop_
_entity.id
_entity.type
_entity.pdbx_description
1 polymer ?
#
loop_
_entity_poly.entity_id
_entity_poly.type
_entity_poly.pdbx_seq_one_letter_code
_entity_poly.pdbx_strand_id
1 'polypeptide(L)'
;MLKNIDPLLSPELLSTLRAMGHGDELAIVDANYPAASSGRQVIRADGSQVTAVAAAVLSLMPLDDFVPCAAFHMQVVDSAGGQLPIFDEFRALLRKYEPKLAKLEGIERFAFYERVKKCFAVVATGERRLYGNLILKKGIVRPD
;
A
#
# COMPACT_ATOMS: atom_id res chain seq x y z
N MET A 1 -23.36 1.93 -1.96
CA MET A 1 -22.21 2.68 -2.55
C MET A 1 -22.27 4.14 -2.12
N LEU A 2 -21.17 4.82 -2.09
CA LEU A 2 -21.05 6.24 -1.74
C LEU A 2 -20.62 7.05 -2.96
N LYS A 3 -21.09 8.29 -3.06
CA LYS A 3 -20.66 9.19 -4.15
C LYS A 3 -19.15 9.49 -3.99
N ASN A 4 -18.43 9.50 -5.10
CA ASN A 4 -16.99 9.79 -5.18
C ASN A 4 -16.09 8.83 -4.39
N ILE A 5 -16.60 7.68 -3.98
CA ILE A 5 -15.85 6.63 -3.30
C ILE A 5 -15.76 5.43 -4.23
N ASP A 6 -14.53 4.95 -4.46
CA ASP A 6 -14.30 3.75 -5.26
C ASP A 6 -14.99 2.52 -4.61
N PRO A 7 -15.78 1.75 -5.37
CA PRO A 7 -16.46 0.56 -4.84
C PRO A 7 -15.53 -0.52 -4.26
N LEU A 8 -14.25 -0.52 -4.62
CA LEU A 8 -13.24 -1.41 -4.02
C LEU A 8 -12.97 -1.10 -2.54
N LEU A 9 -13.29 0.11 -2.09
CA LEU A 9 -13.18 0.51 -0.70
C LEU A 9 -14.36 -0.07 0.09
N SER A 10 -14.18 -1.30 0.58
CA SER A 10 -15.16 -1.98 1.43
C SER A 10 -15.43 -1.17 2.71
N PRO A 11 -16.56 -1.42 3.41
CA PRO A 11 -16.82 -0.79 4.70
C PRO A 11 -15.67 -0.97 5.70
N GLU A 12 -15.08 -2.16 5.74
CA GLU A 12 -13.94 -2.46 6.61
C GLU A 12 -12.69 -1.64 6.22
N LEU A 13 -12.38 -1.54 4.93
CA LEU A 13 -11.23 -0.76 4.45
C LEU A 13 -11.45 0.74 4.70
N LEU A 14 -12.63 1.27 4.43
CA LEU A 14 -12.98 2.66 4.73
C LEU A 14 -12.83 2.98 6.22
N SER A 15 -13.36 2.11 7.09
CA SER A 15 -13.23 2.24 8.55
C SER A 15 -11.75 2.23 8.97
N THR A 16 -10.97 1.34 8.39
CA THR A 16 -9.52 1.23 8.66
C THR A 16 -8.78 2.50 8.25
N LEU A 17 -8.98 2.97 7.03
CA LEU A 17 -8.33 4.21 6.54
C LEU A 17 -8.71 5.42 7.40
N ARG A 18 -9.97 5.48 7.86
CA ARG A 18 -10.43 6.57 8.73
C ARG A 18 -9.83 6.48 10.13
N ALA A 19 -9.64 5.28 10.65
CA ALA A 19 -9.07 5.03 11.98
C ALA A 19 -7.56 5.29 12.05
N MET A 20 -6.84 5.07 10.95
CA MET A 20 -5.40 5.33 10.85
C MET A 20 -5.09 6.80 11.14
N GLY A 21 -4.03 7.05 11.91
CA GLY A 21 -3.49 8.37 12.18
C GLY A 21 -2.29 8.72 11.31
N HIS A 22 -1.75 9.92 11.51
CA HIS A 22 -0.52 10.36 10.85
C HIS A 22 0.64 9.43 11.20
N GLY A 23 1.34 8.96 10.18
CA GLY A 23 2.48 8.05 10.34
C GLY A 23 2.14 6.57 10.38
N ASP A 24 0.86 6.21 10.53
CA ASP A 24 0.45 4.80 10.40
C ASP A 24 0.67 4.30 8.98
N GLU A 25 0.97 3.01 8.86
CA GLU A 25 1.24 2.39 7.57
C GLU A 25 0.17 1.33 7.23
N LEU A 26 -0.16 1.25 5.94
CA LEU A 26 -1.01 0.24 5.36
C LEU A 26 -0.19 -0.61 4.39
N ALA A 27 -0.21 -1.94 4.57
CA ALA A 27 0.35 -2.86 3.59
C ALA A 27 -0.74 -3.34 2.63
N ILE A 28 -0.45 -3.35 1.32
CA ILE A 28 -1.30 -3.91 0.27
C ILE A 28 -0.46 -4.96 -0.44
N VAL A 29 -0.88 -6.22 -0.36
CA VAL A 29 0.00 -7.35 -0.69
C VAL A 29 -0.59 -8.28 -1.72
N ASP A 30 0.28 -9.02 -2.42
CA ASP A 30 -0.10 -10.00 -3.43
C ASP A 30 -0.74 -11.27 -2.83
N ALA A 31 -1.27 -12.13 -3.72
CA ALA A 31 -1.99 -13.34 -3.31
C ALA A 31 -1.09 -14.41 -2.65
N ASN A 32 0.22 -14.32 -2.80
CA ASN A 32 1.17 -15.26 -2.19
C ASN A 32 1.73 -14.75 -0.85
N TYR A 33 1.46 -13.49 -0.51
CA TYR A 33 1.98 -12.89 0.71
C TYR A 33 1.38 -13.57 1.96
N PRO A 34 2.17 -13.86 3.01
CA PRO A 34 1.67 -14.48 4.24
C PRO A 34 0.96 -13.47 5.14
N ALA A 35 -0.15 -12.89 4.66
CA ALA A 35 -0.87 -11.82 5.33
C ALA A 35 -1.43 -12.25 6.69
N ALA A 36 -2.07 -13.42 6.76
CA ALA A 36 -2.65 -13.93 7.99
C ALA A 36 -1.61 -14.18 9.09
N SER A 37 -0.39 -14.56 8.71
CA SER A 37 0.72 -14.82 9.63
C SER A 37 1.38 -13.53 10.16
N SER A 38 1.04 -12.37 9.61
CA SER A 38 1.62 -11.09 10.05
C SER A 38 1.21 -10.69 11.47
N GLY A 39 0.15 -11.27 12.00
CA GLY A 39 -0.43 -10.90 13.29
C GLY A 39 -1.21 -9.58 13.29
N ARG A 40 -1.44 -8.99 12.11
CA ARG A 40 -2.20 -7.74 11.95
C ARG A 40 -3.61 -8.03 11.42
N GLN A 41 -4.49 -7.04 11.51
CA GLN A 41 -5.80 -7.10 10.86
C GLN A 41 -5.61 -7.31 9.36
N VAL A 42 -6.27 -8.32 8.81
CA VAL A 42 -6.25 -8.62 7.37
C VAL A 42 -7.60 -8.27 6.77
N ILE A 43 -7.58 -7.40 5.77
CA ILE A 43 -8.75 -7.03 4.97
C ILE A 43 -8.64 -7.75 3.64
N ARG A 44 -9.64 -8.55 3.29
CA ARG A 44 -9.61 -9.36 2.06
C ARG A 44 -10.13 -8.57 0.87
N ALA A 45 -9.36 -8.60 -0.22
CA ALA A 45 -9.71 -8.03 -1.53
C ALA A 45 -9.32 -9.01 -2.66
N ASP A 46 -9.63 -10.30 -2.48
CA ASP A 46 -9.15 -11.41 -3.31
C ASP A 46 -9.53 -11.31 -4.79
N GLY A 47 -10.60 -10.59 -5.11
CA GLY A 47 -11.03 -10.38 -6.49
C GLY A 47 -10.35 -9.23 -7.22
N SER A 48 -9.38 -8.55 -6.58
CA SER A 48 -8.80 -7.30 -7.09
C SER A 48 -7.29 -7.38 -7.20
N GLN A 49 -6.74 -6.68 -8.19
CA GLN A 49 -5.28 -6.49 -8.31
C GLN A 49 -4.77 -5.47 -7.31
N VAL A 50 -3.52 -5.60 -6.92
CA VAL A 50 -2.87 -4.68 -5.97
C VAL A 50 -2.90 -3.23 -6.45
N THR A 51 -2.72 -2.99 -7.74
CA THR A 51 -2.73 -1.64 -8.34
C THR A 51 -4.10 -0.98 -8.28
N ALA A 52 -5.17 -1.75 -8.48
CA ALA A 52 -6.55 -1.25 -8.37
C ALA A 52 -6.87 -0.87 -6.91
N VAL A 53 -6.50 -1.71 -5.96
CA VAL A 53 -6.69 -1.43 -4.53
C VAL A 53 -5.84 -0.24 -4.09
N ALA A 54 -4.59 -0.17 -4.52
CA ALA A 54 -3.71 0.96 -4.21
C ALA A 54 -4.25 2.29 -4.77
N ALA A 55 -4.79 2.28 -6.00
CA ALA A 55 -5.45 3.45 -6.59
C ALA A 55 -6.65 3.91 -5.75
N ALA A 56 -7.50 2.98 -5.34
CA ALA A 56 -8.67 3.27 -4.50
C ALA A 56 -8.23 3.87 -3.15
N VAL A 57 -7.23 3.29 -2.50
CA VAL A 57 -6.68 3.81 -1.23
C VAL A 57 -6.10 5.22 -1.42
N LEU A 58 -5.26 5.42 -2.42
CA LEU A 58 -4.62 6.72 -2.69
C LEU A 58 -5.60 7.81 -3.09
N SER A 59 -6.79 7.45 -3.57
CA SER A 59 -7.85 8.45 -3.86
C SER A 59 -8.39 9.14 -2.60
N LEU A 60 -8.19 8.54 -1.41
CA LEU A 60 -8.69 9.06 -0.13
C LEU A 60 -7.57 9.33 0.88
N MET A 61 -6.53 8.52 0.90
CA MET A 61 -5.49 8.57 1.92
C MET A 61 -4.31 9.42 1.45
N PRO A 62 -4.03 10.56 2.11
CA PRO A 62 -2.84 11.34 1.81
C PRO A 62 -1.59 10.58 2.24
N LEU A 63 -0.50 10.72 1.50
CA LEU A 63 0.81 10.22 1.92
C LEU A 63 1.55 11.23 2.81
N ASP A 64 2.43 10.68 3.65
CA ASP A 64 3.19 11.45 4.62
C ASP A 64 4.28 12.29 3.93
N ASP A 65 4.20 13.60 4.04
CA ASP A 65 5.17 14.56 3.51
C ASP A 65 6.19 15.06 4.55
N PHE A 66 6.15 14.53 5.76
CA PHE A 66 7.15 14.79 6.81
C PHE A 66 8.35 13.84 6.73
N VAL A 67 8.30 12.86 5.84
CA VAL A 67 9.36 11.85 5.65
C VAL A 67 9.91 11.89 4.23
N PRO A 68 11.17 11.44 4.00
CA PRO A 68 11.76 11.43 2.65
C PRO A 68 11.03 10.50 1.68
N CYS A 69 10.41 9.42 2.17
CA CYS A 69 9.67 8.46 1.37
C CYS A 69 8.48 7.90 2.16
N ALA A 70 7.32 7.84 1.54
CA ALA A 70 6.09 7.35 2.15
C ALA A 70 5.51 6.11 1.42
N ALA A 71 6.23 5.55 0.46
CA ALA A 71 5.82 4.37 -0.29
C ALA A 71 7.00 3.41 -0.49
N PHE A 72 6.75 2.12 -0.21
CA PHE A 72 7.81 1.11 -0.21
C PHE A 72 7.32 -0.16 -0.90
N HIS A 73 8.19 -0.79 -1.70
CA HIS A 73 7.94 -2.11 -2.28
C HIS A 73 8.92 -3.15 -1.72
N MET A 74 8.59 -4.43 -1.86
CA MET A 74 9.53 -5.51 -1.57
C MET A 74 10.53 -5.64 -2.72
N GLN A 75 11.82 -5.64 -2.40
CA GLN A 75 12.89 -5.88 -3.38
C GLN A 75 12.84 -7.31 -3.92
N VAL A 76 13.24 -7.47 -5.17
CA VAL A 76 13.43 -8.79 -5.78
C VAL A 76 14.56 -9.51 -5.05
N VAL A 77 14.32 -10.75 -4.63
CA VAL A 77 15.33 -11.58 -3.93
C VAL A 77 16.57 -11.74 -4.82
N ASP A 78 17.74 -11.58 -4.20
CA ASP A 78 19.06 -11.65 -4.86
C ASP A 78 19.28 -10.59 -5.98
N SER A 79 18.44 -9.56 -6.03
CA SER A 79 18.53 -8.47 -7.01
C SER A 79 17.97 -7.16 -6.44
N ALA A 80 18.69 -6.55 -5.50
CA ALA A 80 18.23 -5.34 -4.79
C ALA A 80 17.87 -4.18 -5.72
N GLY A 81 18.53 -4.05 -6.88
CA GLY A 81 18.22 -3.07 -7.92
C GLY A 81 17.28 -3.59 -9.00
N GLY A 82 16.75 -4.82 -8.87
CA GLY A 82 15.88 -5.45 -9.86
C GLY A 82 14.61 -4.63 -10.09
N GLN A 83 14.25 -4.45 -11.38
CA GLN A 83 13.06 -3.73 -11.80
C GLN A 83 12.03 -4.70 -12.37
N LEU A 84 10.78 -4.52 -11.99
CA LEU A 84 9.64 -5.26 -12.51
C LEU A 84 8.58 -4.27 -13.02
N PRO A 85 7.77 -4.66 -14.03
CA PRO A 85 6.71 -3.78 -14.55
C PRO A 85 5.76 -3.27 -13.46
N ILE A 86 5.47 -4.08 -12.44
CA ILE A 86 4.59 -3.69 -11.34
C ILE A 86 5.15 -2.51 -10.52
N PHE A 87 6.46 -2.37 -10.41
CA PHE A 87 7.08 -1.22 -9.72
C PHE A 87 6.86 0.08 -10.50
N ASP A 88 6.88 0.02 -11.83
CA ASP A 88 6.55 1.18 -12.68
C ASP A 88 5.08 1.55 -12.56
N GLU A 89 4.20 0.57 -12.42
CA GLU A 89 2.77 0.82 -12.14
C GLU A 89 2.58 1.49 -10.78
N PHE A 90 3.29 1.06 -9.74
CA PHE A 90 3.27 1.73 -8.43
C PHE A 90 3.75 3.18 -8.54
N ARG A 91 4.85 3.43 -9.25
CA ARG A 91 5.35 4.79 -9.48
C ARG A 91 4.34 5.66 -10.24
N ALA A 92 3.66 5.08 -11.23
CA ALA A 92 2.62 5.79 -11.99
C ALA A 92 1.44 6.20 -11.09
N LEU A 93 1.01 5.33 -10.18
CA LEU A 93 -0.03 5.65 -9.19
C LEU A 93 0.41 6.77 -8.26
N LEU A 94 1.63 6.72 -7.75
CA LEU A 94 2.18 7.77 -6.88
C LEU A 94 2.22 9.12 -7.62
N ARG A 95 2.69 9.15 -8.86
CA ARG A 95 2.68 10.38 -9.68
C ARG A 95 1.29 10.93 -9.92
N LYS A 96 0.30 10.04 -10.07
CA LYS A 96 -1.10 10.46 -10.31
C LYS A 96 -1.74 11.08 -9.07
N TYR A 97 -1.56 10.47 -7.90
CA TYR A 97 -2.28 10.85 -6.69
C TYR A 97 -1.46 11.76 -5.77
N GLU A 98 -0.15 11.59 -5.73
CA GLU A 98 0.77 12.33 -4.87
C GLU A 98 2.03 12.76 -5.63
N PRO A 99 1.90 13.65 -6.65
CA PRO A 99 3.00 13.97 -7.57
C PRO A 99 4.24 14.54 -6.88
N LYS A 100 4.08 15.19 -5.72
CA LYS A 100 5.18 15.74 -4.92
C LYS A 100 5.88 14.67 -4.06
N LEU A 101 5.27 13.50 -3.90
CA LEU A 101 5.74 12.41 -3.03
C LEU A 101 5.88 11.09 -3.82
N ALA A 102 6.11 11.18 -5.13
CA ALA A 102 6.12 10.03 -6.03
C ALA A 102 7.40 9.17 -5.93
N LYS A 103 8.03 9.13 -4.75
CA LYS A 103 9.20 8.31 -4.48
C LYS A 103 8.76 6.92 -4.00
N LEU A 104 9.34 5.89 -4.59
CA LEU A 104 9.15 4.49 -4.21
C LEU A 104 10.50 3.88 -3.85
N GLU A 105 10.65 3.41 -2.62
CA GLU A 105 11.87 2.72 -2.15
C GLU A 105 11.66 1.22 -2.03
N GLY A 106 12.70 0.45 -2.37
CA GLY A 106 12.75 -0.98 -2.17
C GLY A 106 13.21 -1.34 -0.77
N ILE A 107 12.55 -2.32 -0.15
CA ILE A 107 12.94 -2.90 1.13
C ILE A 107 13.25 -4.38 0.92
N GLU A 108 14.35 -4.86 1.49
CA GLU A 108 14.71 -6.27 1.48
C GLU A 108 13.55 -7.13 2.04
N ARG A 109 13.37 -8.35 1.52
CA ARG A 109 12.22 -9.22 1.80
C ARG A 109 11.92 -9.41 3.28
N PHE A 110 12.90 -9.79 4.07
CA PHE A 110 12.69 -10.05 5.50
C PHE A 110 12.44 -8.76 6.29
N ALA A 111 13.11 -7.68 5.92
CA ALA A 111 12.83 -6.35 6.49
C ALA A 111 11.41 -5.87 6.13
N PHE A 112 10.92 -6.21 4.93
CA PHE A 112 9.55 -5.93 4.52
C PHE A 112 8.55 -6.70 5.40
N TYR A 113 8.77 -7.99 5.63
CA TYR A 113 7.93 -8.78 6.53
C TYR A 113 7.90 -8.19 7.95
N GLU A 114 9.04 -7.81 8.49
CA GLU A 114 9.12 -7.20 9.83
C GLU A 114 8.39 -5.85 9.88
N ARG A 115 8.46 -5.05 8.81
CA ARG A 115 7.75 -3.78 8.72
C ARG A 115 6.24 -3.98 8.66
N VAL A 116 5.77 -4.97 7.92
CA VAL A 116 4.33 -5.29 7.84
C VAL A 116 3.76 -5.66 9.22
N LYS A 117 4.52 -6.34 10.06
CA LYS A 117 4.12 -6.64 11.44
C LYS A 117 3.84 -5.38 12.29
N LYS A 118 4.35 -4.23 11.87
CA LYS A 118 4.13 -2.93 12.52
C LYS A 118 3.09 -2.07 11.81
N CYS A 119 2.57 -2.51 10.66
CA CYS A 119 1.51 -1.81 9.95
C CYS A 119 0.21 -1.80 10.75
N PHE A 120 -0.64 -0.81 10.50
CA PHE A 120 -1.96 -0.73 11.09
C PHE A 120 -2.86 -1.88 10.63
N ALA A 121 -2.80 -2.20 9.34
CA ALA A 121 -3.54 -3.31 8.73
C ALA A 121 -2.84 -3.80 7.45
N VAL A 122 -3.28 -4.96 6.97
CA VAL A 122 -2.82 -5.57 5.72
C VAL A 122 -4.02 -5.82 4.81
N VAL A 123 -3.97 -5.32 3.58
CA VAL A 123 -4.96 -5.64 2.55
C VAL A 123 -4.42 -6.77 1.68
N ALA A 124 -5.02 -7.94 1.77
CA ALA A 124 -4.65 -9.11 0.97
C ALA A 124 -5.43 -9.11 -0.34
N THR A 125 -4.74 -8.91 -1.46
CA THR A 125 -5.35 -8.83 -2.80
C THR A 125 -5.28 -10.15 -3.56
N GLY A 126 -5.94 -10.20 -4.71
CA GLY A 126 -5.83 -11.29 -5.68
C GLY A 126 -4.70 -11.09 -6.71
N GLU A 127 -3.74 -10.20 -6.45
CA GLU A 127 -2.62 -9.95 -7.35
C GLU A 127 -1.77 -11.23 -7.54
N ARG A 128 -1.62 -11.66 -8.77
CA ARG A 128 -0.90 -12.89 -9.11
C ARG A 128 0.56 -12.67 -9.47
N ARG A 129 0.93 -11.43 -9.80
CA ARG A 129 2.33 -11.08 -10.14
C ARG A 129 3.18 -11.10 -8.86
N LEU A 130 4.38 -11.65 -8.98
CA LEU A 130 5.33 -11.68 -7.86
C LEU A 130 5.76 -10.26 -7.46
N TYR A 131 6.03 -10.08 -6.20
CA TYR A 131 6.46 -8.79 -5.62
C TYR A 131 5.43 -7.66 -5.73
N GLY A 132 4.16 -8.01 -5.89
CA GLY A 132 3.05 -7.06 -5.85
C GLY A 132 2.73 -6.60 -4.42
N ASN A 133 3.74 -6.15 -3.69
CA ASN A 133 3.65 -5.80 -2.27
C ASN A 133 4.06 -4.35 -2.07
N LEU A 134 3.17 -3.56 -1.49
CA LEU A 134 3.30 -2.12 -1.31
C LEU A 134 2.97 -1.74 0.13
N ILE A 135 3.77 -0.87 0.74
CA ILE A 135 3.47 -0.21 2.01
C ILE A 135 3.30 1.28 1.75
N LEU A 136 2.22 1.85 2.25
CA LEU A 136 1.91 3.27 2.15
C LEU A 136 1.83 3.88 3.55
N LYS A 137 2.53 4.99 3.77
CA LYS A 137 2.53 5.73 5.05
C LYS A 137 1.55 6.89 4.97
N LYS A 138 0.57 6.89 5.87
CA LYS A 138 -0.48 7.92 5.92
C LYS A 138 0.06 9.25 6.41
N GLY A 139 -0.26 10.29 5.67
CA GLY A 139 0.00 11.67 6.02
C GLY A 139 -1.21 12.39 6.60
N ILE A 140 -1.25 13.70 6.38
CA ILE A 140 -2.31 14.58 6.87
C ILE A 140 -2.98 15.32 5.71
N VAL A 141 -4.24 15.71 5.91
CA VAL A 141 -4.90 16.75 5.12
C VAL A 141 -4.74 18.05 5.88
N ARG A 142 -4.13 19.06 5.24
CA ARG A 142 -3.97 20.38 5.85
C ARG A 142 -5.28 21.16 5.77
N PRO A 143 -5.61 21.95 6.79
CA PRO A 143 -6.73 22.89 6.68
C PRO A 143 -6.42 23.95 5.62
N ASP A 144 -7.48 24.48 5.00
CA ASP A 144 -7.42 25.59 4.06
C ASP A 144 -7.00 26.90 4.75
#